data_e9adbd486a5056ea504bbb2d84ec2fae
#
_entry.id   e9adbd486a5056ea504bbb2d84ec2fae
#
_cell.length_a   1.000
_cell.length_b   1.000
_cell.length_c   1.000
_cell.angle_alpha   90.00
_cell.angle_beta   90.00
_cell.angle_gamma   90.00
#
_symmetry.space_group_name_H-M   'P 1'
#
loop_
_entity.id
_entity.type
_entity.pdbx_description
1 polymer ?
#
loop_
_entity_poly.entity_id
_entity_poly.type
_entity_poly.pdbx_seq_one_letter_code
_entity_poly.pdbx_strand_id
1 'polypeptide(L)'
;MREIWFSLLIVLSLAGASPVLAQTPPKPAPGGGEALAPKPDDRVLGKADAPITIIEYASLTCPHCAHFAVDVLPKLKQKWIDTGKARLVLRDFPLDEPALRAAMVARCAPPDKFYPLVDTFFSQQEHWVVARDYQAALEKLAKLGGIGDKQFKTCVEDKKLEDQVAQSRLTAAQQLGVNSTPSFFINGQKFEGAPTFEAFDQLLSGLAAKS
;
A
#
# COMPACT_ATOMS: atom_id res chain seq x y z
N MET A 1 17.55 -83.96 -17.51
CA MET A 1 17.82 -82.71 -18.23
C MET A 1 16.57 -81.93 -18.24
N ARG A 2 16.48 -80.90 -17.39
CA ARG A 2 15.28 -80.04 -17.18
C ARG A 2 15.71 -78.63 -17.56
N GLU A 3 15.11 -78.16 -18.64
CA GLU A 3 15.27 -76.79 -19.13
C GLU A 3 14.43 -75.87 -18.29
N ILE A 4 15.06 -74.82 -17.64
CA ILE A 4 14.42 -73.82 -16.85
C ILE A 4 14.27 -72.56 -17.74
N TRP A 5 13.06 -72.26 -18.14
CA TRP A 5 12.70 -71.02 -18.88
C TRP A 5 12.54 -69.86 -17.89
N PHE A 6 13.42 -68.90 -17.95
CA PHE A 6 13.28 -67.62 -17.23
C PHE A 6 12.42 -66.68 -18.08
N SER A 7 11.18 -66.46 -17.64
CA SER A 7 10.30 -65.41 -18.19
C SER A 7 10.70 -64.09 -17.63
N LEU A 8 11.20 -63.20 -18.48
CA LEU A 8 11.56 -61.81 -18.15
C LEU A 8 10.30 -60.95 -18.21
N LEU A 9 9.74 -60.57 -17.03
CA LEU A 9 8.64 -59.60 -16.94
C LEU A 9 9.17 -58.18 -17.04
N ILE A 10 8.95 -57.54 -18.20
CA ILE A 10 9.22 -56.12 -18.38
C ILE A 10 8.07 -55.34 -17.76
N VAL A 11 8.32 -54.68 -16.60
CA VAL A 11 7.41 -53.75 -15.98
C VAL A 11 7.57 -52.39 -16.67
N LEU A 12 6.57 -52.04 -17.50
CA LEU A 12 6.49 -50.76 -18.18
C LEU A 12 5.93 -49.72 -17.19
N SER A 13 6.80 -48.90 -16.59
CA SER A 13 6.40 -47.80 -15.72
C SER A 13 5.82 -46.64 -16.54
N LEU A 14 4.52 -46.47 -16.56
CA LEU A 14 3.89 -45.27 -17.07
C LEU A 14 4.10 -44.10 -16.07
N ALA A 15 5.03 -43.22 -16.40
CA ALA A 15 5.18 -41.95 -15.71
C ALA A 15 3.96 -41.06 -16.06
N GLY A 16 3.00 -41.00 -15.16
CA GLY A 16 1.87 -40.09 -15.25
C GLY A 16 2.30 -38.62 -15.05
N ALA A 17 2.37 -37.84 -16.12
CA ALA A 17 2.50 -36.42 -16.02
C ALA A 17 1.19 -35.82 -15.51
N SER A 18 1.15 -35.36 -14.26
CA SER A 18 0.02 -34.61 -13.71
C SER A 18 -0.06 -33.23 -14.42
N PRO A 19 -1.24 -32.83 -14.93
CA PRO A 19 -1.39 -31.51 -15.50
C PRO A 19 -1.24 -30.46 -14.39
N VAL A 20 -0.28 -29.55 -14.52
CA VAL A 20 -0.19 -28.34 -13.73
C VAL A 20 -1.39 -27.49 -14.11
N LEU A 21 -2.39 -27.42 -13.21
CA LEU A 21 -3.53 -26.52 -13.35
C LEU A 21 -2.98 -25.10 -13.26
N ALA A 22 -2.95 -24.40 -14.39
CA ALA A 22 -2.70 -22.96 -14.43
C ALA A 22 -3.77 -22.27 -13.59
N GLN A 23 -3.37 -21.69 -12.46
CA GLN A 23 -4.26 -20.90 -11.61
C GLN A 23 -4.62 -19.64 -12.40
N THR A 24 -5.87 -19.52 -12.81
CA THR A 24 -6.44 -18.27 -13.34
C THR A 24 -6.31 -17.20 -12.28
N PRO A 25 -5.85 -15.99 -12.65
CA PRO A 25 -5.77 -14.88 -11.69
C PRO A 25 -7.16 -14.63 -11.07
N PRO A 26 -7.25 -14.34 -9.77
CA PRO A 26 -8.53 -14.14 -9.10
C PRO A 26 -9.28 -12.99 -9.77
N LYS A 27 -10.54 -13.25 -10.12
CA LYS A 27 -11.46 -12.25 -10.67
C LYS A 27 -11.62 -11.12 -9.65
N PRO A 28 -11.54 -9.82 -10.06
CA PRO A 28 -11.79 -8.71 -9.16
C PRO A 28 -13.11 -8.91 -8.40
N ALA A 29 -13.09 -8.69 -7.09
CA ALA A 29 -14.29 -8.75 -6.28
C ALA A 29 -15.34 -7.76 -6.82
N PRO A 30 -16.64 -8.14 -6.91
CA PRO A 30 -17.71 -7.22 -7.27
C PRO A 30 -17.72 -6.05 -6.26
N GLY A 31 -17.55 -4.80 -6.72
CA GLY A 31 -17.49 -3.61 -5.87
C GLY A 31 -16.09 -3.00 -5.70
N GLY A 32 -15.00 -3.74 -5.91
CA GLY A 32 -13.65 -3.20 -5.79
C GLY A 32 -13.33 -2.10 -6.80
N GLY A 33 -13.96 -2.10 -7.97
CA GLY A 33 -13.74 -1.11 -9.02
C GLY A 33 -14.06 0.33 -8.59
N GLU A 34 -15.20 0.55 -7.94
CA GLU A 34 -15.60 1.88 -7.46
C GLU A 34 -14.78 2.33 -6.25
N ALA A 35 -14.50 1.43 -5.30
CA ALA A 35 -13.69 1.75 -4.13
C ALA A 35 -12.25 2.10 -4.49
N LEU A 36 -11.71 1.58 -5.60
CA LEU A 36 -10.38 1.87 -6.12
C LEU A 36 -10.35 2.97 -7.18
N ALA A 37 -11.52 3.47 -7.61
CA ALA A 37 -11.58 4.60 -8.54
C ALA A 37 -10.88 5.84 -7.94
N PRO A 38 -10.34 6.73 -8.79
CA PRO A 38 -9.80 8.01 -8.35
C PRO A 38 -10.84 8.81 -7.57
N LYS A 39 -10.43 9.38 -6.44
CA LYS A 39 -11.28 10.21 -5.58
C LYS A 39 -10.82 11.66 -5.64
N PRO A 40 -11.74 12.64 -5.48
CA PRO A 40 -11.39 14.06 -5.49
C PRO A 40 -10.39 14.46 -4.39
N ASP A 41 -10.38 13.73 -3.30
CA ASP A 41 -9.51 13.93 -2.13
C ASP A 41 -8.23 13.09 -2.16
N ASP A 42 -8.01 12.28 -3.20
CA ASP A 42 -6.77 11.52 -3.36
C ASP A 42 -5.57 12.48 -3.43
N ARG A 43 -4.54 12.17 -2.65
CA ARG A 43 -3.24 12.81 -2.75
C ARG A 43 -2.36 11.96 -3.64
N VAL A 44 -1.94 12.53 -4.76
CA VAL A 44 -1.15 11.81 -5.79
C VAL A 44 0.31 12.21 -5.69
N LEU A 45 1.19 11.24 -5.57
CA LEU A 45 2.63 11.39 -5.75
C LEU A 45 2.99 10.95 -7.18
N GLY A 46 3.59 11.85 -7.95
CA GLY A 46 3.91 11.63 -9.35
C GLY A 46 2.94 12.32 -10.31
N LYS A 47 3.00 11.93 -11.58
CA LYS A 47 2.14 12.52 -12.61
C LYS A 47 0.72 11.96 -12.53
N ALA A 48 -0.28 12.84 -12.58
CA ALA A 48 -1.68 12.44 -12.47
C ALA A 48 -2.16 11.51 -13.60
N ASP A 49 -1.51 11.56 -14.74
CA ASP A 49 -1.80 10.77 -15.95
C ASP A 49 -0.87 9.54 -16.11
N ALA A 50 -0.05 9.22 -15.09
CA ALA A 50 0.83 8.06 -15.14
C ALA A 50 0.01 6.76 -15.38
N PRO A 51 0.48 5.88 -16.31
CA PRO A 51 -0.29 4.70 -16.74
C PRO A 51 -0.45 3.64 -15.63
N ILE A 52 0.45 3.62 -14.66
CA ILE A 52 0.38 2.68 -13.53
C ILE A 52 0.00 3.44 -12.27
N THR A 53 -1.09 3.00 -11.62
CA THR A 53 -1.53 3.55 -10.34
C THR A 53 -1.25 2.54 -9.23
N ILE A 54 -0.51 2.98 -8.22
CA ILE A 54 -0.26 2.25 -6.98
C ILE A 54 -1.12 2.93 -5.90
N ILE A 55 -2.08 2.21 -5.31
CA ILE A 55 -2.84 2.68 -4.15
C ILE A 55 -2.29 1.96 -2.93
N GLU A 56 -1.85 2.71 -1.94
CA GLU A 56 -1.42 2.20 -0.65
C GLU A 56 -2.45 2.54 0.42
N TYR A 57 -2.98 1.55 1.11
CA TYR A 57 -3.71 1.74 2.36
C TYR A 57 -2.73 1.59 3.52
N ALA A 58 -2.51 2.68 4.24
CA ALA A 58 -1.48 2.78 5.27
C ALA A 58 -2.00 3.36 6.60
N SER A 59 -1.32 3.00 7.67
CA SER A 59 -1.45 3.62 8.99
C SER A 59 -0.16 4.32 9.38
N LEU A 60 -0.25 5.54 9.86
CA LEU A 60 0.91 6.33 10.27
C LEU A 60 1.58 5.82 11.57
N THR A 61 0.95 4.86 12.26
CA THR A 61 1.53 4.16 13.41
C THR A 61 2.05 2.76 13.08
N CYS A 62 1.86 2.28 11.84
CA CYS A 62 2.28 0.94 11.44
C CYS A 62 3.79 0.91 11.10
N PRO A 63 4.63 0.10 11.80
CA PRO A 63 6.05 0.01 11.51
C PRO A 63 6.38 -0.48 10.09
N HIS A 64 5.57 -1.39 9.55
CA HIS A 64 5.75 -1.88 8.19
C HIS A 64 5.45 -0.81 7.13
N CYS A 65 4.50 0.11 7.40
CA CYS A 65 4.26 1.29 6.56
C CYS A 65 5.44 2.26 6.61
N ALA A 66 6.01 2.49 7.81
CA ALA A 66 7.22 3.32 7.95
C ALA A 66 8.40 2.71 7.19
N HIS A 67 8.64 1.39 7.33
CA HIS A 67 9.68 0.71 6.56
C HIS A 67 9.46 0.87 5.05
N PHE A 68 8.24 0.67 4.54
CA PHE A 68 7.96 0.90 3.12
C PHE A 68 8.25 2.34 2.71
N ALA A 69 7.78 3.32 3.47
CA ALA A 69 7.94 4.74 3.15
C ALA A 69 9.42 5.19 3.17
N VAL A 70 10.22 4.67 4.12
CA VAL A 70 11.61 5.10 4.31
C VAL A 70 12.60 4.32 3.43
N ASP A 71 12.41 3.00 3.27
CA ASP A 71 13.42 2.13 2.65
C ASP A 71 13.07 1.68 1.23
N VAL A 72 11.77 1.61 0.89
CA VAL A 72 11.31 1.08 -0.40
C VAL A 72 10.82 2.20 -1.33
N LEU A 73 9.95 3.06 -0.83
CA LEU A 73 9.34 4.13 -1.64
C LEU A 73 10.37 5.07 -2.32
N PRO A 74 11.49 5.47 -1.71
CA PRO A 74 12.48 6.32 -2.39
C PRO A 74 13.03 5.69 -3.68
N LYS A 75 13.26 4.37 -3.67
CA LYS A 75 13.74 3.63 -4.85
C LYS A 75 12.65 3.53 -5.93
N LEU A 76 11.41 3.27 -5.51
CA LEU A 76 10.25 3.27 -6.41
C LEU A 76 10.01 4.65 -7.00
N LYS A 77 10.14 5.69 -6.17
CA LYS A 77 10.00 7.08 -6.61
C LYS A 77 11.00 7.41 -7.71
N GLN A 78 12.27 7.13 -7.49
CA GLN A 78 13.33 7.40 -8.45
C GLN A 78 13.12 6.68 -9.79
N LYS A 79 12.78 5.40 -9.76
CA LYS A 79 12.69 4.57 -10.99
C LYS A 79 11.36 4.69 -11.72
N TRP A 80 10.26 4.83 -10.99
CA TRP A 80 8.91 4.70 -11.55
C TRP A 80 8.09 5.97 -11.48
N ILE A 81 8.11 6.68 -10.34
CA ILE A 81 7.21 7.81 -10.10
C ILE A 81 7.77 9.09 -10.74
N ASP A 82 9.03 9.43 -10.49
CA ASP A 82 9.68 10.63 -11.04
C ASP A 82 9.84 10.54 -12.55
N THR A 83 9.91 9.32 -13.09
CA THR A 83 9.94 9.09 -14.55
C THR A 83 8.56 9.15 -15.20
N GLY A 84 7.48 9.31 -14.41
CA GLY A 84 6.11 9.39 -14.88
C GLY A 84 5.50 8.06 -15.36
N LYS A 85 6.15 6.94 -15.06
CA LYS A 85 5.65 5.60 -15.42
C LYS A 85 4.61 5.08 -14.43
N ALA A 86 4.69 5.52 -13.17
CA ALA A 86 3.74 5.20 -12.13
C ALA A 86 3.40 6.43 -11.29
N ARG A 87 2.29 6.33 -10.56
CA ARG A 87 1.90 7.25 -9.50
C ARG A 87 1.52 6.49 -8.25
N LEU A 88 1.72 7.11 -7.08
CA LEU A 88 1.28 6.56 -5.81
C LEU A 88 0.13 7.42 -5.26
N VAL A 89 -0.89 6.75 -4.73
CA VAL A 89 -1.98 7.34 -3.97
C VAL A 89 -1.99 6.71 -2.59
N LEU A 90 -1.73 7.51 -1.57
CA LEU A 90 -1.83 7.07 -0.18
C LEU A 90 -3.27 7.30 0.31
N ARG A 91 -3.90 6.24 0.81
CA ARG A 91 -5.22 6.25 1.44
C ARG A 91 -5.12 5.82 2.90
N ASP A 92 -5.87 6.50 3.75
CA ASP A 92 -5.81 6.29 5.18
C ASP A 92 -6.46 4.99 5.61
N PHE A 93 -5.73 4.24 6.43
CA PHE A 93 -6.22 3.06 7.13
C PHE A 93 -5.72 3.09 8.59
N PRO A 94 -6.16 4.09 9.40
CA PRO A 94 -5.66 4.25 10.76
C PRO A 94 -5.98 3.02 11.60
N LEU A 95 -4.97 2.48 12.29
CA LEU A 95 -5.13 1.31 13.17
C LEU A 95 -5.55 1.69 14.59
N ASP A 96 -5.26 2.93 14.99
CA ASP A 96 -5.47 3.47 16.33
C ASP A 96 -5.78 4.97 16.29
N GLU A 97 -6.03 5.57 17.46
CA GLU A 97 -6.31 6.99 17.58
C GLU A 97 -5.12 7.88 17.19
N PRO A 98 -3.87 7.62 17.60
CA PRO A 98 -2.74 8.39 17.14
C PRO A 98 -2.60 8.41 15.62
N ALA A 99 -2.82 7.28 14.93
CA ALA A 99 -2.81 7.21 13.48
C ALA A 99 -3.94 8.04 12.85
N LEU A 100 -5.13 8.00 13.45
CA LEU A 100 -6.26 8.82 13.00
C LEU A 100 -5.93 10.32 13.09
N ARG A 101 -5.42 10.77 14.23
CA ARG A 101 -5.03 12.19 14.40
C ARG A 101 -3.89 12.60 13.47
N ALA A 102 -2.88 11.75 13.29
CA ALA A 102 -1.79 12.00 12.36
C ALA A 102 -2.28 12.11 10.90
N ALA A 103 -3.19 11.22 10.47
CA ALA A 103 -3.80 11.27 9.14
C ALA A 103 -4.62 12.56 8.94
N MET A 104 -5.42 12.96 9.93
CA MET A 104 -6.17 14.23 9.90
C MET A 104 -5.22 15.43 9.73
N VAL A 105 -4.13 15.47 10.49
CA VAL A 105 -3.12 16.53 10.38
C VAL A 105 -2.46 16.52 9.00
N ALA A 106 -2.06 15.36 8.48
CA ALA A 106 -1.49 15.25 7.15
C ALA A 106 -2.46 15.76 6.07
N ARG A 107 -3.75 15.40 6.16
CA ARG A 107 -4.80 15.85 5.23
C ARG A 107 -5.06 17.35 5.26
N CYS A 108 -4.78 18.01 6.38
CA CYS A 108 -4.86 19.47 6.52
C CYS A 108 -3.74 20.22 5.80
N ALA A 109 -2.64 19.55 5.49
CA ALA A 109 -1.54 20.18 4.78
C ALA A 109 -1.96 20.57 3.34
N PRO A 110 -1.38 21.65 2.78
CA PRO A 110 -1.49 21.93 1.36
C PRO A 110 -1.12 20.70 0.53
N PRO A 111 -1.70 20.51 -0.66
CA PRO A 111 -1.47 19.31 -1.47
C PRO A 111 0.01 19.01 -1.73
N ASP A 112 0.83 20.03 -1.96
CA ASP A 112 2.28 19.92 -2.18
C ASP A 112 3.09 19.59 -0.91
N LYS A 113 2.49 19.77 0.26
CA LYS A 113 3.09 19.48 1.57
C LYS A 113 2.63 18.16 2.18
N PHE A 114 1.62 17.51 1.60
CA PHE A 114 1.07 16.26 2.12
C PHE A 114 2.13 15.15 2.23
N TYR A 115 2.76 14.78 1.12
CA TYR A 115 3.78 13.71 1.13
C TYR A 115 5.02 14.08 1.96
N PRO A 116 5.61 15.27 1.88
CA PRO A 116 6.68 15.67 2.78
C PRO A 116 6.34 15.54 4.27
N LEU A 117 5.09 15.84 4.65
CA LEU A 117 4.65 15.69 6.04
C LEU A 117 4.45 14.21 6.41
N VAL A 118 3.85 13.42 5.53
CA VAL A 118 3.71 11.95 5.71
C VAL A 118 5.09 11.30 5.87
N ASP A 119 6.06 11.66 5.02
CA ASP A 119 7.44 11.17 5.10
C ASP A 119 8.07 11.55 6.46
N THR A 120 7.80 12.77 6.94
CA THR A 120 8.26 13.20 8.27
C THR A 120 7.62 12.35 9.38
N PHE A 121 6.32 12.08 9.31
CA PHE A 121 5.65 11.26 10.31
C PHE A 121 6.17 9.81 10.31
N PHE A 122 6.41 9.21 9.15
CA PHE A 122 6.99 7.87 9.07
C PHE A 122 8.44 7.82 9.52
N SER A 123 9.29 8.75 9.07
CA SER A 123 10.71 8.77 9.45
C SER A 123 10.94 9.06 10.94
N GLN A 124 9.99 9.70 11.60
CA GLN A 124 10.04 10.01 13.04
C GLN A 124 9.09 9.13 13.86
N GLN A 125 8.51 8.08 13.25
CA GLN A 125 7.44 7.27 13.84
C GLN A 125 7.81 6.73 15.23
N GLU A 126 8.99 6.15 15.38
CA GLU A 126 9.45 5.56 16.64
C GLU A 126 9.55 6.57 17.78
N HIS A 127 9.65 7.87 17.48
CA HIS A 127 9.75 8.93 18.48
C HIS A 127 8.38 9.48 18.88
N TRP A 128 7.50 9.73 17.91
CA TRP A 128 6.24 10.38 18.25
C TRP A 128 5.14 9.39 18.69
N VAL A 129 5.14 8.14 18.17
CA VAL A 129 4.12 7.14 18.53
C VAL A 129 4.23 6.71 19.98
N VAL A 130 5.45 6.60 20.51
CA VAL A 130 5.69 6.18 21.91
C VAL A 130 5.76 7.36 22.89
N ALA A 131 5.63 8.59 22.40
CA ALA A 131 5.67 9.77 23.24
C ALA A 131 4.51 9.75 24.26
N ARG A 132 4.78 10.14 25.51
CA ARG A 132 3.74 10.26 26.55
C ARG A 132 2.62 11.21 26.10
N ASP A 133 2.97 12.27 25.38
CA ASP A 133 2.06 13.19 24.74
C ASP A 133 2.33 13.15 23.23
N TYR A 134 1.72 12.20 22.54
CA TYR A 134 1.87 12.04 21.11
C TYR A 134 1.31 13.23 20.32
N GLN A 135 0.29 13.93 20.86
CA GLN A 135 -0.28 15.09 20.18
C GLN A 135 0.73 16.25 20.15
N ALA A 136 1.38 16.54 21.27
CA ALA A 136 2.44 17.56 21.31
C ALA A 136 3.64 17.18 20.41
N ALA A 137 3.97 15.89 20.30
CA ALA A 137 5.01 15.42 19.39
C ALA A 137 4.60 15.60 17.92
N LEU A 138 3.35 15.22 17.55
CA LEU A 138 2.80 15.45 16.21
C LEU A 138 2.74 16.93 15.86
N GLU A 139 2.35 17.79 16.78
CA GLU A 139 2.29 19.24 16.57
C GLU A 139 3.66 19.82 16.21
N LYS A 140 4.73 19.36 16.88
CA LYS A 140 6.11 19.76 16.53
C LYS A 140 6.48 19.35 15.11
N LEU A 141 6.13 18.12 14.71
CA LEU A 141 6.40 17.63 13.36
C LEU A 141 5.53 18.35 12.30
N ALA A 142 4.28 18.63 12.62
CA ALA A 142 3.35 19.36 11.74
C ALA A 142 3.87 20.76 11.39
N LYS A 143 4.56 21.43 12.32
CA LYS A 143 5.20 22.73 12.08
C LYS A 143 6.25 22.66 10.97
N LEU A 144 6.97 21.55 10.85
CA LEU A 144 7.93 21.33 9.75
C LEU A 144 7.21 21.25 8.39
N GLY A 145 5.98 20.78 8.38
CA GLY A 145 5.10 20.77 7.20
C GLY A 145 4.33 22.08 6.98
N GLY A 146 4.60 23.12 7.78
CA GLY A 146 3.96 24.43 7.66
C GLY A 146 2.61 24.56 8.36
N ILE A 147 2.23 23.59 9.21
CA ILE A 147 0.99 23.63 10.00
C ILE A 147 1.29 24.24 11.37
N GLY A 148 0.83 25.46 11.58
CA GLY A 148 0.99 26.16 12.88
C GLY A 148 -0.01 25.69 13.94
N ASP A 149 0.21 26.07 15.20
CA ASP A 149 -0.56 25.60 16.37
C ASP A 149 -2.06 25.73 16.23
N LYS A 150 -2.53 26.90 15.77
CA LYS A 150 -3.97 27.15 15.55
C LYS A 150 -4.56 26.20 14.50
N GLN A 151 -3.84 26.01 13.40
CA GLN A 151 -4.27 25.13 12.31
C GLN A 151 -4.25 23.67 12.79
N PHE A 152 -3.20 23.24 13.48
CA PHE A 152 -3.10 21.89 14.06
C PHE A 152 -4.32 21.57 14.93
N LYS A 153 -4.66 22.47 15.88
CA LYS A 153 -5.85 22.32 16.72
C LYS A 153 -7.13 22.19 15.90
N THR A 154 -7.33 23.07 14.91
CA THR A 154 -8.48 22.99 14.02
C THR A 154 -8.55 21.65 13.28
N CYS A 155 -7.41 21.14 12.79
CA CYS A 155 -7.34 19.87 12.05
C CYS A 155 -7.74 18.67 12.92
N VAL A 156 -7.22 18.58 14.14
CA VAL A 156 -7.49 17.43 15.04
C VAL A 156 -8.89 17.46 15.65
N GLU A 157 -9.57 18.63 15.63
CA GLU A 157 -10.93 18.82 16.11
C GLU A 157 -11.99 18.75 14.98
N ASP A 158 -11.57 18.67 13.71
CA ASP A 158 -12.48 18.65 12.55
C ASP A 158 -13.19 17.30 12.43
N LYS A 159 -14.45 17.26 12.85
CA LYS A 159 -15.27 16.04 12.80
C LYS A 159 -15.52 15.54 11.37
N LYS A 160 -15.65 16.43 10.40
CA LYS A 160 -15.85 16.02 9.01
C LYS A 160 -14.60 15.32 8.46
N LEU A 161 -13.43 15.82 8.80
CA LEU A 161 -12.16 15.20 8.41
C LEU A 161 -11.94 13.87 9.14
N GLU A 162 -12.31 13.80 10.44
CA GLU A 162 -12.29 12.56 11.21
C GLU A 162 -13.15 11.48 10.53
N ASP A 163 -14.39 11.82 10.19
CA ASP A 163 -15.31 10.90 9.50
C ASP A 163 -14.77 10.47 8.13
N GLN A 164 -14.17 11.39 7.37
CA GLN A 164 -13.57 11.10 6.06
C GLN A 164 -12.43 10.08 6.18
N VAL A 165 -11.53 10.27 7.14
CA VAL A 165 -10.40 9.35 7.38
C VAL A 165 -10.91 7.99 7.88
N ALA A 166 -11.88 7.98 8.80
CA ALA A 166 -12.50 6.75 9.28
C ALA A 166 -13.25 6.00 8.16
N GLN A 167 -13.95 6.73 7.29
CA GLN A 167 -14.66 6.14 6.15
C GLN A 167 -13.71 5.52 5.12
N SER A 168 -12.51 6.08 4.93
CA SER A 168 -11.48 5.46 4.07
C SER A 168 -11.14 4.06 4.57
N ARG A 169 -10.88 3.90 5.87
CA ARG A 169 -10.63 2.59 6.49
C ARG A 169 -11.82 1.65 6.34
N LEU A 170 -13.02 2.13 6.65
CA LEU A 170 -14.24 1.32 6.62
C LEU A 170 -14.50 0.77 5.21
N THR A 171 -14.40 1.64 4.19
CA THR A 171 -14.55 1.25 2.78
C THR A 171 -13.51 0.20 2.38
N ALA A 172 -12.24 0.42 2.72
CA ALA A 172 -11.17 -0.53 2.40
C ALA A 172 -11.39 -1.90 3.06
N ALA A 173 -11.81 -1.91 4.34
CA ALA A 173 -12.06 -3.15 5.06
C ALA A 173 -13.26 -3.91 4.49
N GLN A 174 -14.37 -3.22 4.22
CA GLN A 174 -15.64 -3.86 3.83
C GLN A 174 -15.69 -4.23 2.36
N GLN A 175 -15.16 -3.38 1.47
CA GLN A 175 -15.31 -3.55 0.03
C GLN A 175 -14.08 -4.17 -0.64
N LEU A 176 -12.90 -4.00 -0.06
CA LEU A 176 -11.63 -4.47 -0.63
C LEU A 176 -10.98 -5.60 0.19
N GLY A 177 -11.53 -5.95 1.35
CA GLY A 177 -10.98 -6.97 2.23
C GLY A 177 -9.61 -6.58 2.84
N VAL A 178 -9.34 -5.28 2.97
CA VAL A 178 -8.12 -4.80 3.63
C VAL A 178 -8.25 -5.05 5.14
N ASN A 179 -7.34 -5.83 5.70
CA ASN A 179 -7.30 -6.21 7.11
C ASN A 179 -5.94 -5.98 7.78
N SER A 180 -4.97 -5.51 7.02
CA SER A 180 -3.61 -5.22 7.48
C SER A 180 -3.00 -4.07 6.69
N THR A 181 -1.96 -3.43 7.25
CA THR A 181 -1.21 -2.35 6.59
C THR A 181 0.30 -2.66 6.56
N PRO A 182 1.00 -2.25 5.51
CA PRO A 182 0.44 -1.66 4.30
C PRO A 182 -0.29 -2.69 3.43
N SER A 183 -1.34 -2.27 2.72
CA SER A 183 -1.98 -3.05 1.68
C SER A 183 -1.97 -2.26 0.38
N PHE A 184 -1.60 -2.93 -0.72
CA PHE A 184 -1.41 -2.27 -2.01
C PHE A 184 -2.36 -2.79 -3.06
N PHE A 185 -2.82 -1.89 -3.93
CA PHE A 185 -3.54 -2.22 -5.15
C PHE A 185 -2.84 -1.55 -6.34
N ILE A 186 -2.53 -2.33 -7.37
CA ILE A 186 -1.82 -1.86 -8.54
C ILE A 186 -2.75 -2.03 -9.75
N ASN A 187 -3.11 -0.92 -10.39
CA ASN A 187 -4.12 -0.89 -11.46
C ASN A 187 -5.40 -1.65 -11.08
N GLY A 188 -5.87 -1.49 -9.83
CA GLY A 188 -7.10 -2.10 -9.33
C GLY A 188 -6.96 -3.55 -8.87
N GLN A 189 -5.78 -4.16 -8.96
CA GLN A 189 -5.52 -5.52 -8.48
C GLN A 189 -4.72 -5.51 -7.19
N LYS A 190 -5.14 -6.31 -6.22
CA LYS A 190 -4.43 -6.43 -4.94
C LYS A 190 -3.05 -7.03 -5.17
N PHE A 191 -2.04 -6.42 -4.57
CA PHE A 191 -0.67 -6.92 -4.57
C PHE A 191 -0.50 -7.88 -3.38
N GLU A 192 -0.18 -9.13 -3.67
CA GLU A 192 -0.06 -10.21 -2.67
C GLU A 192 1.41 -10.54 -2.31
N GLY A 193 2.36 -9.74 -2.79
CA GLY A 193 3.79 -9.93 -2.53
C GLY A 193 4.27 -9.23 -1.26
N ALA A 194 5.49 -9.58 -0.82
CA ALA A 194 6.19 -8.78 0.17
C ALA A 194 6.47 -7.36 -0.41
N PRO A 195 6.28 -6.28 0.37
CA PRO A 195 6.42 -4.92 -0.13
C PRO A 195 7.89 -4.50 -0.23
N THR A 196 8.67 -5.23 -1.03
CA THR A 196 10.08 -4.93 -1.33
C THR A 196 10.21 -4.21 -2.66
N PHE A 197 11.30 -3.45 -2.84
CA PHE A 197 11.57 -2.78 -4.11
C PHE A 197 11.59 -3.77 -5.28
N GLU A 198 12.24 -4.92 -5.11
CA GLU A 198 12.41 -5.94 -6.15
C GLU A 198 11.06 -6.52 -6.61
N ALA A 199 10.15 -6.80 -5.66
CA ALA A 199 8.82 -7.33 -5.97
C ALA A 199 7.97 -6.31 -6.73
N PHE A 200 7.99 -5.04 -6.30
CA PHE A 200 7.33 -3.96 -7.05
C PHE A 200 7.96 -3.76 -8.43
N ASP A 201 9.29 -3.70 -8.50
CA ASP A 201 10.01 -3.46 -9.75
C ASP A 201 9.72 -4.53 -10.80
N GLN A 202 9.69 -5.80 -10.39
CA GLN A 202 9.33 -6.91 -11.26
C GLN A 202 7.90 -6.77 -11.80
N LEU A 203 6.93 -6.49 -10.93
CA LEU A 203 5.53 -6.33 -11.33
C LEU A 203 5.33 -5.12 -12.25
N LEU A 204 5.88 -3.96 -11.87
CA LEU A 204 5.75 -2.73 -12.64
C LEU A 204 6.42 -2.85 -14.01
N SER A 205 7.56 -3.53 -14.11
CA SER A 205 8.23 -3.83 -15.38
C SER A 205 7.34 -4.67 -16.30
N GLY A 206 6.68 -5.69 -15.76
CA GLY A 206 5.73 -6.52 -16.52
C GLY A 206 4.49 -5.76 -16.98
N LEU A 207 4.01 -4.76 -16.21
CA LEU A 207 2.90 -3.90 -16.61
C LEU A 207 3.31 -2.89 -17.69
N ALA A 208 4.48 -2.26 -17.52
CA ALA A 208 4.98 -1.28 -18.49
C ALA A 208 5.30 -1.87 -19.88
N ALA A 209 5.65 -3.16 -19.95
CA ALA A 209 5.89 -3.85 -21.21
C ALA A 209 4.61 -4.15 -22.00
N LYS A 210 3.43 -4.01 -21.38
CA LYS A 210 2.11 -4.30 -21.97
C LYS A 210 1.34 -3.02 -22.33
N SER A 211 1.86 -1.85 -21.95
CA SER A 211 1.32 -0.51 -22.25
C SER A 211 1.93 0.06 -23.50
#